data_d012962cbd0f4e84a9e02bbf26ae61f9
#
_entry.id   d012962cbd0f4e84a9e02bbf26ae61f9
#
_cell.length_a   1.000
_cell.length_b   1.000
_cell.length_c   1.000
_cell.angle_alpha   90.00
_cell.angle_beta   90.00
_cell.angle_gamma   90.00
#
_symmetry.space_group_name_H-M   'P 1'
#
loop_
_entity.id
_entity.type
_entity.pdbx_description
1 polymer ?
#
loop_
_entity_poly.entity_id
_entity_poly.type
_entity_poly.pdbx_seq_one_letter_code
_entity_poly.pdbx_strand_id
1 'polypeptide(L)'
;MKRAAIPLILLVSGFVLGLLCSVSLRHPAAATPAAVIQKEETPSESAVNTTSLLHTAAAVTNALHDQDYETLSTYVHPTRGVTFTPYSTVALQRDQNFTVDQIKNLSSDTSTYTWGYEDGRGESIQMTMSEYFARFVFDADYTQAPKVGVDQIITSGNALENLTEAYPDCHFVDFCYPSRDPANEGLDWCSLKLVFLGEKTSWYLVGVVHGEWTI
;
A
#
# COMPACT_ATOMS: atom_id res chain seq x y z
N MET A 1 20.79 46.55 -31.57
CA MET A 1 20.15 47.90 -31.67
C MET A 1 18.64 47.72 -31.45
N LYS A 2 18.02 48.65 -30.65
CA LYS A 2 16.62 48.86 -30.24
C LYS A 2 16.22 48.01 -29.01
N ARG A 3 16.33 48.47 -27.74
CA ARG A 3 15.66 49.50 -26.91
C ARG A 3 14.12 49.31 -26.90
N ALA A 4 13.64 48.80 -25.79
CA ALA A 4 13.10 49.41 -24.55
C ALA A 4 11.66 49.87 -24.70
N ALA A 5 10.83 49.55 -23.72
CA ALA A 5 10.04 50.56 -23.01
C ALA A 5 9.22 49.91 -21.86
N ILE A 6 9.35 50.53 -20.69
CA ILE A 6 8.55 50.29 -19.48
C ILE A 6 7.46 51.38 -19.47
N PRO A 7 6.26 51.14 -19.10
CA PRO A 7 5.35 52.18 -18.59
C PRO A 7 5.16 52.16 -17.09
N LEU A 8 5.28 53.30 -16.56
CA LEU A 8 5.07 53.86 -15.23
C LEU A 8 3.58 53.84 -14.85
N ILE A 9 3.27 53.47 -13.62
CA ILE A 9 1.90 53.48 -13.08
C ILE A 9 1.74 54.57 -12.04
N LEU A 10 0.65 55.29 -12.19
CA LEU A 10 0.20 56.38 -11.34
C LEU A 10 -0.37 55.90 -10.00
N LEU A 11 0.01 56.61 -8.95
CA LEU A 11 -0.61 56.65 -7.64
C LEU A 11 -1.85 57.54 -7.66
N VAL A 12 -2.96 57.08 -7.10
CA VAL A 12 -4.10 57.95 -6.73
C VAL A 12 -4.34 57.80 -5.24
N SER A 13 -4.10 58.90 -4.54
CA SER A 13 -4.44 59.14 -3.14
C SER A 13 -5.85 59.69 -3.03
N GLY A 14 -6.67 59.04 -2.23
CA GLY A 14 -8.00 59.57 -1.87
C GLY A 14 -8.12 59.81 -0.38
N PHE A 15 -8.25 61.08 -0.04
CA PHE A 15 -8.49 61.62 1.30
C PHE A 15 -10.00 61.68 1.52
N VAL A 16 -10.51 61.16 2.65
CA VAL A 16 -11.88 61.53 3.14
C VAL A 16 -11.87 61.71 4.65
N LEU A 17 -12.41 62.82 4.99
CA LEU A 17 -12.62 63.49 6.30
C LEU A 17 -13.52 62.69 7.26
N GLY A 18 -13.27 62.94 8.49
CA GLY A 18 -13.81 62.54 9.74
C GLY A 18 -15.29 62.67 10.05
N LEU A 19 -15.65 61.95 11.11
CA LEU A 19 -16.76 62.30 11.99
C LEU A 19 -16.40 61.76 13.40
N LEU A 20 -16.30 62.72 14.31
CA LEU A 20 -16.18 62.48 15.75
C LEU A 20 -17.56 62.09 16.30
N CYS A 21 -17.67 60.91 16.88
CA CYS A 21 -18.75 60.54 17.77
C CYS A 21 -18.17 60.09 19.11
N SER A 22 -18.46 60.89 20.12
CA SER A 22 -18.13 60.60 21.52
C SER A 22 -18.99 59.48 22.04
N VAL A 23 -18.36 58.40 22.50
CA VAL A 23 -19.01 57.27 23.15
C VAL A 23 -18.48 57.10 24.57
N SER A 24 -19.44 57.07 25.48
CA SER A 24 -19.27 56.89 26.92
C SER A 24 -18.48 55.68 27.32
N LEU A 25 -17.52 55.85 28.23
CA LEU A 25 -16.84 54.78 28.92
C LEU A 25 -17.83 53.93 29.76
N ARG A 26 -18.10 52.72 29.34
CA ARG A 26 -18.57 51.68 30.22
C ARG A 26 -17.42 50.70 30.41
N HIS A 27 -16.99 50.50 31.68
CA HIS A 27 -16.07 49.44 32.05
C HIS A 27 -16.71 48.08 31.75
N PRO A 28 -16.08 47.18 30.96
CA PRO A 28 -16.49 45.81 30.95
C PRO A 28 -15.86 45.07 32.14
N ALA A 29 -16.72 44.32 32.83
CA ALA A 29 -16.33 43.40 33.87
C ALA A 29 -15.31 42.36 33.32
N ALA A 30 -14.33 41.99 34.17
CA ALA A 30 -13.33 40.99 33.86
C ALA A 30 -14.00 39.66 33.44
N ALA A 31 -13.84 39.28 32.17
CA ALA A 31 -14.21 37.97 31.69
C ALA A 31 -13.15 36.96 32.17
N THR A 32 -13.55 36.01 32.97
CA THR A 32 -12.79 34.83 33.32
C THR A 32 -12.37 34.11 32.02
N PRO A 33 -11.09 33.71 31.85
CA PRO A 33 -10.69 32.94 30.66
C PRO A 33 -11.43 31.61 30.68
N ALA A 34 -12.26 31.39 29.66
CA ALA A 34 -12.83 30.07 29.40
C ALA A 34 -11.69 29.10 29.15
N ALA A 35 -11.64 28.06 29.95
CA ALA A 35 -10.72 26.93 29.73
C ALA A 35 -10.98 26.37 28.32
N VAL A 36 -9.98 26.49 27.45
CA VAL A 36 -9.97 25.79 26.15
C VAL A 36 -9.85 24.30 26.50
N ILE A 37 -10.96 23.62 26.49
CA ILE A 37 -10.98 22.14 26.49
C ILE A 37 -10.40 21.76 25.14
N GLN A 38 -9.13 21.39 25.12
CA GLN A 38 -8.56 20.66 23.98
C GLN A 38 -9.34 19.36 23.89
N LYS A 39 -10.22 19.27 22.92
CA LYS A 39 -10.85 18.04 22.53
C LYS A 39 -9.73 17.13 22.00
N GLU A 40 -9.35 16.15 22.81
CA GLU A 40 -8.46 15.07 22.41
C GLU A 40 -9.13 14.41 21.20
N GLU A 41 -8.57 14.62 20.01
CA GLU A 41 -9.08 13.98 18.80
C GLU A 41 -8.79 12.48 18.92
N THR A 42 -9.83 11.73 19.18
CA THR A 42 -9.78 10.27 19.05
C THR A 42 -9.32 9.93 17.63
N PRO A 43 -8.32 9.06 17.44
CA PRO A 43 -7.89 8.68 16.09
C PRO A 43 -9.10 8.25 15.26
N SER A 44 -9.20 8.72 14.03
CA SER A 44 -10.33 8.36 13.17
C SER A 44 -10.33 6.84 12.97
N GLU A 45 -11.48 6.23 12.86
CA GLU A 45 -11.65 4.78 12.65
C GLU A 45 -10.80 4.29 11.46
N SER A 46 -10.67 5.10 10.42
CA SER A 46 -9.81 4.86 9.26
C SER A 46 -8.32 4.77 9.63
N ALA A 47 -7.83 5.63 10.53
CA ALA A 47 -6.42 5.61 10.96
C ALA A 47 -6.11 4.38 11.85
N VAL A 48 -7.06 3.98 12.69
CA VAL A 48 -6.95 2.76 13.52
C VAL A 48 -6.90 1.52 12.63
N ASN A 49 -7.75 1.45 11.61
CA ASN A 49 -7.78 0.34 10.66
C ASN A 49 -6.48 0.24 9.85
N THR A 50 -5.92 1.35 9.37
CA THR A 50 -4.65 1.36 8.63
C THR A 50 -3.49 0.88 9.50
N THR A 51 -3.40 1.31 10.76
CA THR A 51 -2.35 0.86 11.69
C THR A 51 -2.46 -0.65 11.94
N SER A 52 -3.67 -1.16 12.16
CA SER A 52 -3.93 -2.59 12.36
C SER A 52 -3.57 -3.41 11.11
N LEU A 53 -3.91 -2.91 9.91
CA LEU A 53 -3.55 -3.55 8.64
C LEU A 53 -2.03 -3.65 8.47
N LEU A 54 -1.29 -2.55 8.71
CA LEU A 54 0.18 -2.54 8.62
C LEU A 54 0.82 -3.51 9.62
N HIS A 55 0.30 -3.60 10.84
CA HIS A 55 0.76 -4.58 11.83
C HIS A 55 0.57 -6.02 11.32
N THR A 56 -0.60 -6.33 10.78
CA THR A 56 -0.88 -7.65 10.22
C THR A 56 0.01 -7.94 9.02
N ALA A 57 0.18 -6.96 8.11
CA ALA A 57 1.04 -7.11 6.94
C ALA A 57 2.50 -7.38 7.32
N ALA A 58 3.03 -6.65 8.31
CA ALA A 58 4.39 -6.88 8.81
C ALA A 58 4.54 -8.29 9.44
N ALA A 59 3.53 -8.76 10.21
CA ALA A 59 3.56 -10.10 10.78
C ALA A 59 3.53 -11.19 9.69
N VAL A 60 2.71 -11.01 8.66
CA VAL A 60 2.65 -11.91 7.49
C VAL A 60 3.98 -11.89 6.73
N THR A 61 4.57 -10.71 6.48
CA THR A 61 5.86 -10.60 5.78
C THR A 61 6.98 -11.30 6.56
N ASN A 62 7.01 -11.17 7.90
CA ASN A 62 7.96 -11.92 8.73
C ASN A 62 7.73 -13.42 8.67
N ALA A 63 6.48 -13.89 8.74
CA ALA A 63 6.17 -15.30 8.63
C ALA A 63 6.57 -15.89 7.26
N LEU A 64 6.41 -15.11 6.18
CA LEU A 64 6.90 -15.48 4.84
C LEU A 64 8.43 -15.54 4.79
N HIS A 65 9.13 -14.55 5.36
CA HIS A 65 10.58 -14.52 5.46
C HIS A 65 11.14 -15.73 6.18
N ASP A 66 10.57 -16.04 7.34
CA ASP A 66 11.04 -17.14 8.20
C ASP A 66 10.52 -18.51 7.73
N GLN A 67 9.67 -18.55 6.69
CA GLN A 67 8.95 -19.75 6.23
C GLN A 67 8.17 -20.42 7.37
N ASP A 68 7.67 -19.61 8.30
CA ASP A 68 6.81 -20.06 9.40
C ASP A 68 5.37 -20.24 8.90
N TYR A 69 5.13 -21.37 8.24
CA TYR A 69 3.84 -21.67 7.65
C TYR A 69 2.73 -21.94 8.69
N GLU A 70 3.10 -22.36 9.90
CA GLU A 70 2.16 -22.47 11.02
C GLU A 70 1.59 -21.10 11.36
N THR A 71 2.45 -20.12 11.62
CA THR A 71 2.05 -18.72 11.89
C THR A 71 1.35 -18.12 10.68
N LEU A 72 1.88 -18.28 9.45
CA LEU A 72 1.27 -17.78 8.23
C LEU A 72 -0.17 -18.27 8.07
N SER A 73 -0.42 -19.55 8.35
CA SER A 73 -1.74 -20.18 8.23
C SER A 73 -2.81 -19.50 9.09
N THR A 74 -2.41 -18.89 10.22
CA THR A 74 -3.34 -18.19 11.12
C THR A 74 -3.88 -16.89 10.54
N TYR A 75 -3.18 -16.31 9.57
CA TYR A 75 -3.60 -15.11 8.85
C TYR A 75 -4.40 -15.41 7.59
N VAL A 76 -4.37 -16.64 7.07
CA VAL A 76 -5.09 -17.01 5.85
C VAL A 76 -6.60 -17.01 6.09
N HIS A 77 -7.36 -16.49 5.12
CA HIS A 77 -8.81 -16.45 5.23
C HIS A 77 -9.41 -17.88 5.28
N PRO A 78 -10.26 -18.18 6.29
CA PRO A 78 -10.66 -19.55 6.58
C PRO A 78 -11.46 -20.24 5.47
N THR A 79 -12.17 -19.48 4.64
CA THR A 79 -13.01 -20.04 3.57
C THR A 79 -12.54 -19.64 2.17
N ARG A 80 -11.90 -18.46 1.99
CA ARG A 80 -11.38 -18.03 0.70
C ARG A 80 -9.99 -18.61 0.40
N GLY A 81 -9.24 -19.00 1.45
CA GLY A 81 -7.84 -19.33 1.30
C GLY A 81 -6.99 -18.11 0.92
N VAL A 82 -5.81 -18.36 0.37
CA VAL A 82 -4.91 -17.34 -0.17
C VAL A 82 -4.50 -17.70 -1.59
N THR A 83 -4.57 -16.73 -2.51
CA THR A 83 -4.19 -16.90 -3.92
C THR A 83 -2.78 -16.34 -4.14
N PHE A 84 -1.94 -17.08 -4.84
CA PHE A 84 -0.59 -16.66 -5.23
C PHE A 84 -0.57 -16.33 -6.72
N THR A 85 -0.12 -15.12 -7.04
CA THR A 85 -0.07 -14.58 -8.40
C THR A 85 1.36 -14.17 -8.74
N PRO A 86 1.98 -14.74 -9.80
CA PRO A 86 3.41 -14.54 -10.09
C PRO A 86 3.75 -13.16 -10.68
N TYR A 87 2.77 -12.42 -11.21
CA TYR A 87 2.95 -11.09 -11.81
C TYR A 87 1.82 -10.15 -11.40
N SER A 88 1.90 -8.88 -11.79
CA SER A 88 0.88 -7.85 -11.43
C SER A 88 -0.53 -8.16 -11.95
N THR A 89 -0.66 -8.96 -13.01
CA THR A 89 -1.97 -9.35 -13.57
C THR A 89 -2.56 -10.52 -12.82
N VAL A 90 -3.52 -10.24 -11.95
CA VAL A 90 -4.25 -11.24 -11.15
C VAL A 90 -5.29 -11.96 -12.02
N ALA A 91 -5.29 -13.29 -11.95
CA ALA A 91 -6.24 -14.14 -12.68
C ALA A 91 -6.82 -15.22 -11.74
N LEU A 92 -7.69 -14.82 -10.80
CA LEU A 92 -8.25 -15.65 -9.72
C LEU A 92 -8.79 -17.03 -10.16
N GLN A 93 -9.18 -17.16 -11.44
CA GLN A 93 -9.69 -18.43 -12.00
C GLN A 93 -8.56 -19.40 -12.39
N ARG A 94 -7.32 -18.95 -12.46
CA ARG A 94 -6.17 -19.72 -12.94
C ARG A 94 -5.02 -19.74 -11.93
N ASP A 95 -4.89 -18.69 -11.13
CA ASP A 95 -3.85 -18.56 -10.11
C ASP A 95 -4.08 -19.60 -9.00
N GLN A 96 -2.99 -20.07 -8.40
CA GLN A 96 -3.07 -21.11 -7.39
C GLN A 96 -3.61 -20.56 -6.07
N ASN A 97 -4.67 -21.20 -5.56
CA ASN A 97 -5.27 -20.87 -4.28
C ASN A 97 -5.03 -22.01 -3.28
N PHE A 98 -4.61 -21.65 -2.07
CA PHE A 98 -4.33 -22.60 -1.00
C PHE A 98 -5.22 -22.35 0.21
N THR A 99 -5.75 -23.40 0.77
CA THR A 99 -6.51 -23.37 2.04
C THR A 99 -5.57 -23.17 3.23
N VAL A 100 -6.14 -22.86 4.40
CA VAL A 100 -5.41 -22.76 5.67
C VAL A 100 -4.57 -24.03 5.93
N ASP A 101 -5.18 -25.21 5.76
CA ASP A 101 -4.49 -26.50 6.00
C ASP A 101 -3.36 -26.77 5.00
N GLN A 102 -3.54 -26.36 3.74
CA GLN A 102 -2.48 -26.48 2.74
C GLN A 102 -1.31 -25.55 3.07
N ILE A 103 -1.57 -24.30 3.47
CA ILE A 103 -0.51 -23.36 3.92
C ILE A 103 0.22 -23.92 5.13
N LYS A 104 -0.49 -24.44 6.12
CA LYS A 104 0.11 -25.02 7.32
C LYS A 104 1.07 -26.17 7.01
N ASN A 105 0.78 -26.94 5.97
CA ASN A 105 1.57 -28.13 5.57
C ASN A 105 2.53 -27.86 4.42
N LEU A 106 2.76 -26.62 4.01
CA LEU A 106 3.60 -26.29 2.86
C LEU A 106 5.03 -26.82 2.91
N SER A 107 5.62 -26.89 4.10
CA SER A 107 6.99 -27.41 4.26
C SER A 107 7.16 -28.87 3.78
N SER A 108 6.08 -29.64 3.74
CA SER A 108 6.06 -31.04 3.29
C SER A 108 5.53 -31.21 1.87
N ASP A 109 5.09 -30.13 1.22
CA ASP A 109 4.53 -30.20 -0.13
C ASP A 109 5.64 -30.18 -1.19
N THR A 110 5.76 -31.29 -1.90
CA THR A 110 6.71 -31.47 -3.01
C THR A 110 6.02 -31.49 -4.37
N SER A 111 4.75 -31.16 -4.42
CA SER A 111 3.96 -31.14 -5.66
C SER A 111 4.42 -30.03 -6.59
N THR A 112 4.41 -30.32 -7.89
CA THR A 112 4.62 -29.30 -8.93
C THR A 112 3.27 -28.71 -9.34
N TYR A 113 3.18 -27.39 -9.33
CA TYR A 113 2.00 -26.62 -9.73
C TYR A 113 2.25 -25.83 -11.00
N THR A 114 1.20 -25.58 -11.78
CA THR A 114 1.22 -24.58 -12.85
C THR A 114 0.76 -23.25 -12.26
N TRP A 115 1.68 -22.28 -12.11
CA TRP A 115 1.43 -21.00 -11.46
C TRP A 115 0.89 -19.90 -12.38
N GLY A 116 0.86 -20.16 -13.66
CA GLY A 116 0.49 -19.22 -14.71
C GLY A 116 1.40 -19.37 -15.92
N TYR A 117 1.63 -18.26 -16.59
CA TYR A 117 2.46 -18.23 -17.80
C TYR A 117 3.46 -17.09 -17.71
N GLU A 118 4.67 -17.31 -18.24
CA GLU A 118 5.68 -16.26 -18.34
C GLU A 118 5.16 -15.12 -19.21
N ASP A 119 5.30 -13.90 -18.71
CA ASP A 119 4.96 -12.71 -19.47
C ASP A 119 5.90 -12.57 -20.66
N GLY A 120 5.37 -12.17 -21.81
CA GLY A 120 6.10 -12.05 -23.07
C GLY A 120 6.32 -13.38 -23.84
N ARG A 121 6.58 -14.52 -23.18
CA ARG A 121 6.84 -15.80 -23.82
C ARG A 121 5.61 -16.72 -23.86
N GLY A 122 4.74 -16.62 -22.87
CA GLY A 122 3.57 -17.48 -22.75
C GLY A 122 3.89 -18.94 -22.40
N GLU A 123 5.09 -19.24 -21.93
CA GLU A 123 5.48 -20.55 -21.42
C GLU A 123 4.85 -20.77 -20.03
N SER A 124 4.44 -22.02 -19.73
CA SER A 124 3.85 -22.32 -18.43
C SER A 124 4.90 -22.29 -17.32
N ILE A 125 4.60 -21.59 -16.24
CA ILE A 125 5.43 -21.57 -15.02
C ILE A 125 5.09 -22.81 -14.20
N GLN A 126 5.98 -23.81 -14.23
CA GLN A 126 5.81 -25.05 -13.50
C GLN A 126 6.90 -25.18 -12.44
N MET A 127 6.52 -25.10 -11.18
CA MET A 127 7.40 -25.07 -10.02
C MET A 127 6.77 -25.76 -8.83
N THR A 128 7.59 -26.30 -7.95
CA THR A 128 7.18 -26.64 -6.59
C THR A 128 6.91 -25.36 -5.80
N MET A 129 6.21 -25.47 -4.68
CA MET A 129 5.98 -24.30 -3.81
C MET A 129 7.30 -23.65 -3.34
N SER A 130 8.30 -24.47 -3.01
CA SER A 130 9.61 -23.96 -2.56
C SER A 130 10.31 -23.13 -3.66
N GLU A 131 10.29 -23.61 -4.90
CA GLU A 131 10.84 -22.87 -6.05
C GLU A 131 10.06 -21.58 -6.32
N TYR A 132 8.73 -21.64 -6.23
CA TYR A 132 7.85 -20.47 -6.38
C TYR A 132 8.11 -19.42 -5.31
N PHE A 133 8.25 -19.82 -4.04
CA PHE A 133 8.58 -18.91 -2.95
C PHE A 133 9.90 -18.18 -3.20
N ALA A 134 10.94 -18.90 -3.61
CA ALA A 134 12.24 -18.30 -3.89
C ALA A 134 12.21 -17.33 -5.10
N ARG A 135 11.31 -17.59 -6.06
CA ARG A 135 11.25 -16.80 -7.31
C ARG A 135 10.25 -15.65 -7.27
N PHE A 136 9.09 -15.82 -6.61
CA PHE A 136 7.97 -14.90 -6.71
C PHE A 136 7.39 -14.43 -5.37
N VAL A 137 7.84 -14.96 -4.24
CA VAL A 137 7.34 -14.52 -2.93
C VAL A 137 8.43 -13.81 -2.13
N PHE A 138 9.64 -14.37 -2.14
CA PHE A 138 10.77 -13.80 -1.39
C PHE A 138 12.04 -13.73 -2.24
N ASP A 139 11.94 -13.16 -3.44
CA ASP A 139 13.05 -12.84 -4.34
C ASP A 139 13.88 -11.64 -3.83
N ALA A 140 13.36 -10.91 -2.85
CA ALA A 140 14.01 -9.86 -2.07
C ALA A 140 13.57 -9.93 -0.61
N ASP A 141 14.34 -9.34 0.31
CA ASP A 141 13.94 -9.25 1.72
C ASP A 141 12.90 -8.13 1.92
N TYR A 142 11.63 -8.46 1.75
CA TYR A 142 10.54 -7.52 1.90
C TYR A 142 10.32 -7.03 3.33
N THR A 143 10.92 -7.65 4.35
CA THR A 143 10.93 -7.12 5.72
C THR A 143 11.74 -5.83 5.82
N GLN A 144 12.62 -5.58 4.85
CA GLN A 144 13.49 -4.40 4.74
C GLN A 144 13.12 -3.52 3.54
N ALA A 145 11.92 -3.71 2.96
CA ALA A 145 11.50 -2.95 1.79
C ALA A 145 11.63 -1.43 2.02
N PRO A 146 12.33 -0.69 1.15
CA PRO A 146 12.58 0.73 1.34
C PRO A 146 11.32 1.60 1.16
N LYS A 147 10.28 1.03 0.54
CA LYS A 147 8.98 1.69 0.39
C LYS A 147 7.85 0.72 0.71
N VAL A 148 6.86 1.24 1.43
CA VAL A 148 5.63 0.52 1.77
C VAL A 148 4.44 1.41 1.47
N GLY A 149 3.48 0.91 0.70
CA GLY A 149 2.23 1.60 0.36
C GLY A 149 1.02 0.85 0.89
N VAL A 150 0.03 1.57 1.41
CA VAL A 150 -1.27 1.02 1.79
C VAL A 150 -2.28 1.47 0.75
N ASP A 151 -2.95 0.51 0.11
CA ASP A 151 -3.89 0.76 -1.00
C ASP A 151 -3.26 1.62 -2.12
N GLN A 152 -1.95 1.52 -2.25
CA GLN A 152 -1.17 2.29 -3.22
C GLN A 152 -0.13 1.38 -3.89
N ILE A 153 -0.20 1.28 -5.21
CA ILE A 153 0.85 0.68 -6.04
C ILE A 153 2.04 1.65 -6.08
N ILE A 154 3.19 1.19 -5.61
CA ILE A 154 4.42 2.01 -5.52
C ILE A 154 5.11 2.11 -6.89
N THR A 155 5.21 0.98 -7.58
CA THR A 155 5.84 0.89 -8.89
C THR A 155 5.01 -0.05 -9.77
N SER A 156 4.87 0.32 -11.03
CA SER A 156 4.23 -0.52 -12.06
C SER A 156 5.14 -0.61 -13.28
N GLY A 157 5.04 -1.74 -13.98
CA GLY A 157 5.75 -1.98 -15.24
C GLY A 157 4.82 -1.95 -16.44
N ASN A 158 5.12 -2.79 -17.42
CA ASN A 158 4.34 -2.97 -18.65
C ASN A 158 3.21 -4.01 -18.51
N ALA A 159 3.27 -4.89 -17.49
CA ALA A 159 2.17 -5.80 -17.20
C ALA A 159 0.93 -5.04 -16.70
N LEU A 160 -0.25 -5.56 -17.06
CA LEU A 160 -1.53 -4.99 -16.60
C LEU A 160 -1.64 -5.11 -15.08
N GLU A 161 -1.82 -3.99 -14.40
CA GLU A 161 -2.10 -3.94 -12.97
C GLU A 161 -3.62 -3.91 -12.75
N ASN A 162 -4.21 -5.01 -12.27
CA ASN A 162 -5.65 -5.14 -12.06
C ASN A 162 -6.02 -5.59 -10.63
N LEU A 163 -5.13 -5.41 -9.67
CA LEU A 163 -5.29 -5.90 -8.30
C LEU A 163 -6.61 -5.42 -7.66
N THR A 164 -6.92 -4.13 -7.79
CA THR A 164 -8.14 -3.55 -7.21
C THR A 164 -9.42 -4.03 -7.88
N GLU A 165 -9.36 -4.42 -9.15
CA GLU A 165 -10.49 -5.02 -9.87
C GLU A 165 -10.69 -6.48 -9.46
N ALA A 166 -9.60 -7.21 -9.25
CA ALA A 166 -9.63 -8.60 -8.81
C ALA A 166 -10.07 -8.76 -7.35
N TYR A 167 -9.77 -7.76 -6.50
CA TYR A 167 -10.05 -7.76 -5.07
C TYR A 167 -10.80 -6.49 -4.63
N PRO A 168 -12.04 -6.25 -5.11
CA PRO A 168 -12.75 -4.98 -4.92
C PRO A 168 -13.11 -4.67 -3.46
N ASP A 169 -13.24 -5.71 -2.61
CA ASP A 169 -13.61 -5.58 -1.19
C ASP A 169 -12.42 -5.74 -0.24
N CYS A 170 -11.20 -5.66 -0.76
CA CYS A 170 -9.98 -5.89 0.01
C CYS A 170 -9.12 -4.63 0.07
N HIS A 171 -8.21 -4.63 1.03
CA HIS A 171 -7.11 -3.69 1.14
C HIS A 171 -5.81 -4.41 0.83
N PHE A 172 -4.76 -3.67 0.48
CA PHE A 172 -3.47 -4.29 0.25
C PHE A 172 -2.32 -3.44 0.80
N VAL A 173 -1.21 -4.11 1.06
CA VAL A 173 0.06 -3.46 1.41
C VAL A 173 1.10 -3.88 0.37
N ASP A 174 1.67 -2.88 -0.31
CA ASP A 174 2.72 -3.05 -1.32
C ASP A 174 4.09 -2.80 -0.68
N PHE A 175 4.91 -3.84 -0.58
CA PHE A 175 6.31 -3.78 -0.15
C PHE A 175 7.18 -3.72 -1.39
N CYS A 176 7.88 -2.62 -1.65
CA CYS A 176 8.50 -2.35 -2.94
C CYS A 176 9.96 -1.94 -2.83
N TYR A 177 10.77 -2.54 -3.70
CA TYR A 177 12.10 -2.10 -4.08
C TYR A 177 12.00 -1.41 -5.46
N PRO A 178 11.92 -0.07 -5.54
CA PRO A 178 11.70 0.65 -6.80
C PRO A 178 12.91 0.62 -7.74
N SER A 179 14.08 0.29 -7.21
CA SER A 179 15.31 -0.04 -7.94
C SER A 179 16.25 -0.77 -6.99
N ARG A 180 16.90 -1.82 -7.47
CA ARG A 180 17.86 -2.63 -6.69
C ARG A 180 19.31 -2.23 -7.06
N ASP A 181 19.56 -1.93 -8.33
CA ASP A 181 20.84 -1.44 -8.83
C ASP A 181 20.60 -0.21 -9.73
N PRO A 182 21.19 0.96 -9.40
CA PRO A 182 21.07 2.16 -10.24
C PRO A 182 21.52 1.97 -11.70
N ALA A 183 22.38 0.98 -11.97
CA ALA A 183 22.83 0.68 -13.34
C ALA A 183 21.71 0.11 -14.22
N ASN A 184 20.64 -0.40 -13.63
CA ASN A 184 19.49 -0.98 -14.33
C ASN A 184 18.39 0.05 -14.64
N GLU A 185 18.64 1.32 -14.37
CA GLU A 185 17.72 2.44 -14.67
C GLU A 185 16.29 2.23 -14.11
N GLY A 186 16.15 1.45 -13.02
CA GLY A 186 14.89 1.13 -12.39
C GLY A 186 14.11 -0.01 -13.03
N LEU A 187 14.67 -0.71 -14.01
CA LEU A 187 14.04 -1.88 -14.64
C LEU A 187 14.16 -3.16 -13.79
N ASP A 188 14.86 -3.09 -12.68
CA ASP A 188 15.07 -4.18 -11.71
C ASP A 188 14.22 -4.03 -10.44
N TRP A 189 13.14 -3.23 -10.51
CA TRP A 189 12.21 -3.12 -9.41
C TRP A 189 11.50 -4.45 -9.15
N CYS A 190 11.18 -4.68 -7.88
CA CYS A 190 10.30 -5.76 -7.49
C CYS A 190 9.38 -5.32 -6.35
N SER A 191 8.24 -5.96 -6.24
CA SER A 191 7.29 -5.74 -5.15
C SER A 191 6.55 -7.00 -4.75
N LEU A 192 6.16 -7.04 -3.48
CA LEU A 192 5.25 -8.04 -2.94
C LEU A 192 4.02 -7.31 -2.38
N LYS A 193 2.87 -7.56 -2.99
CA LYS A 193 1.59 -7.01 -2.55
C LYS A 193 0.84 -8.07 -1.75
N LEU A 194 0.61 -7.80 -0.48
CA LEU A 194 -0.20 -8.65 0.39
C LEU A 194 -1.61 -8.10 0.45
N VAL A 195 -2.60 -8.91 0.05
CA VAL A 195 -4.00 -8.52 -0.05
C VAL A 195 -4.79 -9.07 1.11
N PHE A 196 -5.54 -8.21 1.79
CA PHE A 196 -6.26 -8.54 3.02
C PHE A 196 -7.75 -8.23 2.90
N LEU A 197 -8.56 -9.16 3.38
CA LEU A 197 -9.98 -8.94 3.65
C LEU A 197 -10.16 -8.60 5.13
N GLY A 198 -10.79 -7.44 5.40
CA GLY A 198 -11.16 -7.06 6.76
C GLY A 198 -12.47 -7.70 7.20
N GLU A 199 -12.46 -8.47 8.30
CA GLU A 199 -13.66 -8.99 8.93
C GLU A 199 -13.69 -8.63 10.42
N LYS A 200 -14.72 -7.90 10.85
CA LYS A 200 -14.86 -7.42 12.24
C LYS A 200 -13.64 -6.59 12.66
N THR A 201 -12.75 -7.17 13.46
CA THR A 201 -11.53 -6.53 13.98
C THR A 201 -10.26 -7.18 13.45
N SER A 202 -10.36 -8.12 12.52
CA SER A 202 -9.24 -8.92 12.01
C SER A 202 -9.01 -8.69 10.52
N TRP A 203 -7.76 -8.82 10.11
CA TRP A 203 -7.35 -8.83 8.72
C TRP A 203 -6.92 -10.23 8.32
N TYR A 204 -7.50 -10.76 7.24
CA TYR A 204 -7.18 -12.08 6.71
C TYR A 204 -6.50 -11.97 5.36
N LEU A 205 -5.38 -12.66 5.21
CA LEU A 205 -4.65 -12.73 3.95
C LEU A 205 -5.46 -13.53 2.92
N VAL A 206 -5.72 -12.95 1.76
CA VAL A 206 -6.46 -13.56 0.64
C VAL A 206 -5.66 -13.57 -0.67
N GLY A 207 -4.58 -12.80 -0.76
CA GLY A 207 -3.74 -12.74 -1.95
C GLY A 207 -2.28 -12.39 -1.63
N VAL A 208 -1.38 -13.00 -2.40
CA VAL A 208 0.06 -12.70 -2.44
C VAL A 208 0.40 -12.48 -3.91
N VAL A 209 0.67 -11.25 -4.29
CA VAL A 209 0.86 -10.83 -5.68
C VAL A 209 2.26 -10.27 -5.84
N HIS A 210 3.07 -10.90 -6.68
CA HIS A 210 4.39 -10.42 -7.03
C HIS A 210 4.31 -9.38 -8.15
N GLY A 211 5.23 -8.46 -8.17
CA GLY A 211 5.41 -7.48 -9.24
C GLY A 211 6.87 -7.30 -9.57
N GLU A 212 7.17 -7.28 -10.85
CA GLU A 212 8.50 -6.99 -11.39
C GLU A 212 8.39 -6.41 -12.79
N TRP A 213 9.50 -5.90 -13.34
CA TRP A 213 9.58 -5.56 -14.75
C TRP A 213 9.55 -6.83 -15.59
N THR A 214 8.71 -6.84 -16.62
CA THR A 214 8.60 -7.91 -17.62
C THR A 214 8.78 -7.35 -19.03
N ILE A 215 9.13 -8.19 -20.01
CA ILE A 215 9.36 -7.81 -21.42
C ILE A 215 8.19 -8.22 -22.30
#